data_0c73107aadba82c99850d89999993a50
#
_entry.id   0c73107aadba82c99850d89999993a50
#
_cell.length_a   1.000
_cell.length_b   1.000
_cell.length_c   1.000
_cell.angle_alpha   90.00
_cell.angle_beta   90.00
_cell.angle_gamma   90.00
#
_symmetry.space_group_name_H-M   'P 1'
#
loop_
_entity.id
_entity.type
_entity.pdbx_description
1 polymer ?
#
loop_
_entity_poly.entity_id
_entity_poly.type
_entity_poly.pdbx_seq_one_letter_code
_entity_poly.pdbx_strand_id
1 'polypeptide(L)'
;MITDLKAFCELFYASTSIPIGYYHASPDDDCSFPSILEDPSVFKGILSGFRHFTKNPDYFIAQSFGYYGYIKPEHADCVIIIGPVFSTPISDLTLRTFMQEWAISQEHKPDILQFLVNIPQISFNQFLQTLAWLHLCFNDEYISVGQHFNLENTSIISEFSNVHSNQVMNAKEEQHFHNTYHFEQKLLQYIQNGDVENIVKHPLQIIRWSYG
;
A
#
# COMPACT_ATOMS: atom_id res chain seq x y z
N MET A 1 12.96 11.16 -25.47
CA MET A 1 13.41 9.81 -24.97
C MET A 1 14.26 10.03 -23.73
N ILE A 2 13.96 9.35 -22.61
CA ILE A 2 14.71 9.44 -21.35
C ILE A 2 16.00 8.65 -21.53
N THR A 3 17.15 9.32 -21.42
CA THR A 3 18.49 8.71 -21.60
C THR A 3 19.13 8.29 -20.28
N ASP A 4 18.72 8.90 -19.16
CA ASP A 4 19.22 8.59 -17.82
C ASP A 4 18.04 8.16 -16.93
N LEU A 5 17.83 6.84 -16.85
CA LEU A 5 16.76 6.24 -16.07
C LEU A 5 16.91 6.51 -14.56
N LYS A 6 18.17 6.47 -14.07
CA LYS A 6 18.45 6.71 -12.66
C LYS A 6 18.08 8.12 -12.25
N ALA A 7 18.59 9.12 -12.97
CA ALA A 7 18.27 10.52 -12.70
C ALA A 7 16.77 10.80 -12.82
N PHE A 8 16.09 10.19 -13.79
CA PHE A 8 14.65 10.31 -13.92
C PHE A 8 13.89 9.73 -12.72
N CYS A 9 14.20 8.51 -12.30
CA CYS A 9 13.54 7.86 -11.17
C CYS A 9 13.80 8.61 -9.86
N GLU A 10 15.04 9.09 -9.65
CA GLU A 10 15.40 9.91 -8.49
C GLU A 10 14.58 11.21 -8.44
N LEU A 11 14.52 11.94 -9.56
CA LEU A 11 13.77 13.19 -9.67
C LEU A 11 12.25 12.96 -9.52
N PHE A 12 11.73 11.89 -10.12
CA PHE A 12 10.31 11.51 -9.97
C PHE A 12 9.98 11.24 -8.50
N TYR A 13 10.77 10.41 -7.83
CA TYR A 13 10.57 10.14 -6.40
C TYR A 13 10.69 11.40 -5.55
N ALA A 14 11.73 12.21 -5.77
CA ALA A 14 11.92 13.46 -5.04
C ALA A 14 10.74 14.44 -5.19
N SER A 15 10.09 14.43 -6.37
CA SER A 15 8.97 15.34 -6.69
C SER A 15 7.63 14.83 -6.20
N THR A 16 7.42 13.52 -6.18
CA THR A 16 6.10 12.89 -5.94
C THR A 16 6.02 12.10 -4.66
N SER A 17 7.15 11.69 -4.10
CA SER A 17 7.28 10.70 -3.02
C SER A 17 6.65 9.33 -3.35
N ILE A 18 6.32 9.07 -4.63
CA ILE A 18 5.85 7.78 -5.09
C ILE A 18 7.06 6.88 -5.35
N PRO A 19 7.14 5.70 -4.70
CA PRO A 19 8.23 4.77 -4.95
C PRO A 19 8.31 4.38 -6.42
N ILE A 20 9.53 4.33 -6.95
CA ILE A 20 9.81 3.95 -8.34
C ILE A 20 11.16 3.23 -8.41
N GLY A 21 11.25 2.24 -9.28
CA GLY A 21 12.52 1.57 -9.55
C GLY A 21 12.58 1.03 -10.96
N TYR A 22 13.78 0.74 -11.45
CA TYR A 22 14.00 0.03 -12.70
C TYR A 22 14.84 -1.21 -12.47
N TYR A 23 14.51 -2.29 -13.19
CA TYR A 23 15.02 -3.63 -12.98
C TYR A 23 15.37 -4.27 -14.31
N HIS A 24 16.58 -4.79 -14.42
CA HIS A 24 17.09 -5.49 -15.58
C HIS A 24 16.96 -7.01 -15.43
N ALA A 25 17.14 -7.74 -16.51
CA ALA A 25 17.25 -9.19 -16.46
C ALA A 25 18.47 -9.63 -15.64
N SER A 26 19.54 -8.81 -15.64
CA SER A 26 20.73 -8.95 -14.80
C SER A 26 20.67 -7.94 -13.66
N PRO A 27 20.74 -8.35 -12.39
CA PRO A 27 20.45 -7.47 -11.25
C PRO A 27 21.54 -6.46 -10.89
N ASP A 28 22.67 -6.43 -11.62
CA ASP A 28 23.83 -5.60 -11.28
C ASP A 28 23.59 -4.09 -11.44
N ASP A 29 22.59 -3.71 -12.24
CA ASP A 29 22.24 -2.32 -12.53
C ASP A 29 20.84 -1.92 -12.03
N ASP A 30 20.24 -2.73 -11.17
CA ASP A 30 18.92 -2.45 -10.60
C ASP A 30 18.99 -1.26 -9.63
N CYS A 31 17.96 -0.44 -9.65
CA CYS A 31 17.88 0.73 -8.76
C CYS A 31 16.44 1.02 -8.35
N SER A 32 16.26 1.40 -7.08
CA SER A 32 14.95 1.82 -6.56
C SER A 32 15.04 3.07 -5.69
N PHE A 33 13.97 3.84 -5.67
CA PHE A 33 13.79 5.02 -4.84
C PHE A 33 12.45 4.91 -4.09
N PRO A 34 12.46 4.93 -2.73
CA PRO A 34 13.66 4.97 -1.88
C PRO A 34 14.38 3.60 -1.84
N SER A 35 15.66 3.64 -1.44
CA SER A 35 16.53 2.45 -1.35
C SER A 35 16.06 1.39 -0.32
N ILE A 36 15.11 1.70 0.54
CA ILE A 36 14.52 0.74 1.48
C ILE A 36 13.89 -0.47 0.77
N LEU A 37 13.59 -0.34 -0.52
CA LEU A 37 13.09 -1.41 -1.37
C LEU A 37 14.21 -2.21 -2.06
N GLU A 38 15.47 -1.94 -1.78
CA GLU A 38 16.61 -2.66 -2.37
C GLU A 38 16.80 -4.09 -1.84
N ASP A 39 15.98 -4.51 -0.86
CA ASP A 39 15.95 -5.93 -0.50
C ASP A 39 15.46 -6.75 -1.69
N PRO A 40 16.35 -7.57 -2.30
CA PRO A 40 16.03 -8.35 -3.50
C PRO A 40 14.86 -9.33 -3.29
N SER A 41 14.57 -9.69 -2.02
CA SER A 41 13.46 -10.60 -1.70
C SER A 41 12.10 -9.95 -1.89
N VAL A 42 11.96 -8.69 -1.52
CA VAL A 42 10.73 -7.91 -1.72
C VAL A 42 10.45 -7.73 -3.20
N PHE A 43 11.48 -7.40 -3.98
CA PHE A 43 11.35 -7.19 -5.43
C PHE A 43 11.05 -8.45 -6.22
N LYS A 44 11.65 -9.57 -5.88
CA LYS A 44 11.33 -10.85 -6.53
C LYS A 44 9.85 -11.19 -6.39
N GLY A 45 9.25 -10.86 -5.25
CA GLY A 45 7.81 -10.99 -5.03
C GLY A 45 7.01 -10.06 -5.97
N ILE A 46 7.35 -8.77 -5.99
CA ILE A 46 6.69 -7.76 -6.85
C ILE A 46 6.84 -8.13 -8.33
N LEU A 47 8.05 -8.44 -8.79
CA LEU A 47 8.29 -8.87 -10.17
C LEU A 47 7.53 -10.15 -10.53
N SER A 48 7.34 -11.08 -9.59
CA SER A 48 6.55 -12.28 -9.85
C SER A 48 5.08 -11.98 -10.11
N GLY A 49 4.52 -10.93 -9.50
CA GLY A 49 3.17 -10.45 -9.77
C GLY A 49 2.98 -9.99 -11.22
N PHE A 50 4.06 -9.49 -11.86
CA PHE A 50 4.02 -8.99 -13.24
C PHE A 50 4.32 -10.03 -14.32
N ARG A 51 4.66 -11.27 -13.98
CA ARG A 51 5.05 -12.31 -14.96
C ARG A 51 3.96 -12.68 -15.96
N HIS A 52 2.71 -12.38 -15.69
CA HIS A 52 1.57 -12.75 -16.53
C HIS A 52 0.97 -11.57 -17.29
N PHE A 53 1.58 -10.38 -17.21
CA PHE A 53 1.04 -9.21 -17.86
C PHE A 53 1.35 -9.21 -19.36
N THR A 54 0.29 -8.96 -20.13
CA THR A 54 0.35 -8.89 -21.60
C THR A 54 0.22 -7.47 -22.11
N LYS A 55 -0.17 -6.53 -21.24
CA LYS A 55 -0.33 -5.11 -21.55
C LYS A 55 0.89 -4.32 -21.10
N ASN A 56 1.15 -3.20 -21.76
CA ASN A 56 2.15 -2.23 -21.40
C ASN A 56 1.58 -0.81 -21.58
N PRO A 57 1.40 -0.04 -20.52
CA PRO A 57 1.63 -0.38 -19.12
C PRO A 57 0.54 -1.29 -18.53
N ASP A 58 0.83 -1.86 -17.35
CA ASP A 58 -0.16 -2.64 -16.61
C ASP A 58 -0.03 -2.37 -15.09
N TYR A 59 -0.96 -2.89 -14.29
CA TYR A 59 -0.96 -2.71 -12.84
C TYR A 59 -1.46 -3.97 -12.13
N PHE A 60 -1.13 -4.08 -10.84
CA PHE A 60 -1.83 -5.00 -9.94
C PHE A 60 -2.11 -4.33 -8.59
N ILE A 61 -3.05 -4.91 -7.87
CA ILE A 61 -3.39 -4.50 -6.51
C ILE A 61 -2.97 -5.62 -5.58
N ALA A 62 -2.07 -5.30 -4.65
CA ALA A 62 -1.54 -6.22 -3.67
C ALA A 62 -2.57 -6.55 -2.58
N GLN A 63 -2.35 -7.62 -1.81
CA GLN A 63 -3.24 -7.99 -0.69
C GLN A 63 -3.29 -6.91 0.40
N SER A 64 -2.20 -6.16 0.55
CA SER A 64 -2.10 -4.97 1.38
C SER A 64 -2.85 -3.74 0.85
N PHE A 65 -3.56 -3.87 -0.28
CA PHE A 65 -4.24 -2.80 -1.03
C PHE A 65 -3.32 -1.74 -1.61
N GLY A 66 -2.02 -2.01 -1.67
CA GLY A 66 -1.06 -1.19 -2.40
C GLY A 66 -1.23 -1.38 -3.92
N TYR A 67 -1.24 -0.26 -4.66
CA TYR A 67 -1.23 -0.28 -6.12
C TYR A 67 0.20 -0.29 -6.63
N TYR A 68 0.48 -1.18 -7.57
CA TYR A 68 1.76 -1.27 -8.26
C TYR A 68 1.54 -1.15 -9.76
N GLY A 69 2.38 -0.36 -10.41
CA GLY A 69 2.37 -0.18 -11.86
C GLY A 69 3.62 -0.76 -12.49
N TYR A 70 3.48 -1.23 -13.71
CA TYR A 70 4.52 -1.81 -14.54
C TYR A 70 4.58 -1.08 -15.86
N ILE A 71 5.80 -0.73 -16.29
CA ILE A 71 6.08 -0.17 -17.61
C ILE A 71 7.31 -0.88 -18.18
N LYS A 72 7.20 -1.36 -19.40
CA LYS A 72 8.33 -1.84 -20.16
C LYS A 72 8.72 -0.79 -21.19
N PRO A 73 9.86 -0.10 -21.04
CA PRO A 73 10.35 0.82 -22.06
C PRO A 73 10.73 0.05 -23.34
N GLU A 74 10.37 0.60 -24.51
CA GLU A 74 10.67 -0.06 -25.81
C GLU A 74 12.16 -0.11 -26.12
N HIS A 75 12.92 0.85 -25.58
CA HIS A 75 14.32 1.06 -25.95
C HIS A 75 15.32 0.70 -24.84
N ALA A 76 14.84 0.07 -23.76
CA ALA A 76 15.68 -0.39 -22.66
C ALA A 76 15.34 -1.84 -22.29
N ASP A 77 16.35 -2.63 -22.01
CA ASP A 77 16.18 -4.01 -21.51
C ASP A 77 15.95 -4.02 -20.00
N CYS A 78 14.95 -3.26 -19.57
CA CYS A 78 14.55 -3.17 -18.17
C CYS A 78 13.03 -3.05 -18.05
N VAL A 79 12.56 -3.21 -16.84
CA VAL A 79 11.18 -2.88 -16.45
C VAL A 79 11.19 -1.78 -15.39
N ILE A 80 10.21 -0.90 -15.47
CA ILE A 80 10.00 0.14 -14.46
C ILE A 80 8.80 -0.25 -13.63
N ILE A 81 8.97 -0.20 -12.32
CA ILE A 81 7.92 -0.47 -11.35
C ILE A 81 7.68 0.80 -10.54
N ILE A 82 6.43 1.20 -10.37
CA ILE A 82 6.00 2.27 -9.49
C ILE A 82 5.10 1.71 -8.39
N GLY A 83 5.18 2.30 -7.22
CA GLY A 83 4.43 1.87 -6.03
C GLY A 83 5.31 1.16 -4.99
N PRO A 84 4.71 0.78 -3.86
CA PRO A 84 3.27 0.81 -3.57
C PRO A 84 2.70 2.23 -3.48
N VAL A 85 1.42 2.39 -3.80
CA VAL A 85 0.65 3.61 -3.56
C VAL A 85 -0.69 3.21 -2.94
N PHE A 86 -1.21 4.02 -2.04
CA PHE A 86 -2.45 3.72 -1.32
C PHE A 86 -3.47 4.84 -1.49
N SER A 87 -4.76 4.46 -1.53
CA SER A 87 -5.85 5.43 -1.56
C SER A 87 -6.35 5.85 -0.18
N THR A 88 -5.92 5.14 0.86
CA THR A 88 -6.33 5.36 2.25
C THR A 88 -5.11 5.41 3.18
N PRO A 89 -5.22 6.03 4.36
CA PRO A 89 -4.15 6.01 5.36
C PRO A 89 -3.72 4.59 5.71
N ILE A 90 -2.44 4.43 6.03
CA ILE A 90 -1.88 3.15 6.45
C ILE A 90 -2.44 2.77 7.82
N SER A 91 -3.14 1.64 7.88
CA SER A 91 -3.63 1.04 9.12
C SER A 91 -2.66 -0.05 9.62
N ASP A 92 -2.83 -0.47 10.88
CA ASP A 92 -2.07 -1.61 11.41
C ASP A 92 -2.33 -2.90 10.61
N LEU A 93 -3.54 -3.07 10.08
CA LEU A 93 -3.87 -4.20 9.21
C LEU A 93 -3.09 -4.11 7.89
N THR A 94 -3.10 -2.94 7.24
CA THR A 94 -2.34 -2.71 6.01
C THR A 94 -0.85 -3.02 6.20
N LEU A 95 -0.26 -2.51 7.31
CA LEU A 95 1.14 -2.77 7.65
C LEU A 95 1.43 -4.26 7.84
N ARG A 96 0.60 -4.96 8.62
CA ARG A 96 0.79 -6.42 8.86
C ARG A 96 0.66 -7.22 7.57
N THR A 97 -0.36 -6.91 6.76
CA THR A 97 -0.59 -7.60 5.48
C THR A 97 0.57 -7.34 4.53
N PHE A 98 1.06 -6.09 4.44
CA PHE A 98 2.23 -5.74 3.65
C PHE A 98 3.47 -6.54 4.07
N MET A 99 3.78 -6.59 5.37
CA MET A 99 4.93 -7.34 5.87
C MET A 99 4.81 -8.84 5.62
N GLN A 100 3.60 -9.42 5.74
CA GLN A 100 3.35 -10.83 5.44
C GLN A 100 3.49 -11.14 3.95
N GLU A 101 2.89 -10.31 3.11
CA GLU A 101 2.91 -10.46 1.64
C GLU A 101 4.33 -10.48 1.08
N TRP A 102 5.20 -9.63 1.62
CA TRP A 102 6.57 -9.49 1.16
C TRP A 102 7.59 -10.22 2.05
N ALA A 103 7.13 -11.06 2.98
CA ALA A 103 7.95 -11.85 3.91
C ALA A 103 8.97 -11.01 4.70
N ILE A 104 8.60 -9.79 5.09
CA ILE A 104 9.48 -8.85 5.79
C ILE A 104 9.53 -9.21 7.28
N SER A 105 10.75 -9.25 7.85
CA SER A 105 10.96 -9.53 9.27
C SER A 105 10.35 -8.47 10.18
N GLN A 106 9.85 -8.88 11.36
CA GLN A 106 9.26 -7.99 12.35
C GLN A 106 10.24 -6.94 12.91
N GLU A 107 11.53 -7.19 12.85
CA GLU A 107 12.57 -6.22 13.25
C GLU A 107 12.56 -4.95 12.38
N HIS A 108 12.16 -5.06 11.11
CA HIS A 108 12.07 -3.94 10.17
C HIS A 108 10.72 -3.19 10.24
N LYS A 109 9.83 -3.58 11.15
CA LYS A 109 8.49 -2.98 11.27
C LYS A 109 8.51 -1.45 11.42
N PRO A 110 9.38 -0.82 12.25
CA PRO A 110 9.43 0.63 12.39
C PRO A 110 9.81 1.32 11.08
N ASP A 111 10.81 0.78 10.36
CA ASP A 111 11.31 1.35 9.12
C ASP A 111 10.28 1.24 8.01
N ILE A 112 9.60 0.09 7.93
CA ILE A 112 8.50 -0.14 6.97
C ILE A 112 7.31 0.77 7.27
N LEU A 113 6.93 0.95 8.53
CA LEU A 113 5.87 1.88 8.90
C LEU A 113 6.22 3.30 8.46
N GLN A 114 7.44 3.76 8.77
CA GLN A 114 7.89 5.09 8.37
C GLN A 114 7.91 5.24 6.84
N PHE A 115 8.36 4.22 6.12
CA PHE A 115 8.32 4.19 4.66
C PHE A 115 6.89 4.33 4.14
N LEU A 116 5.96 3.48 4.60
CA LEU A 116 4.58 3.46 4.11
C LEU A 116 3.82 4.75 4.43
N VAL A 117 4.05 5.36 5.59
CA VAL A 117 3.40 6.63 6.01
C VAL A 117 3.88 7.81 5.15
N ASN A 118 5.10 7.77 4.63
CA ASN A 118 5.64 8.82 3.77
C ASN A 118 5.13 8.74 2.31
N ILE A 119 4.50 7.63 1.92
CA ILE A 119 3.90 7.49 0.59
C ILE A 119 2.66 8.37 0.49
N PRO A 120 2.51 9.17 -0.58
CA PRO A 120 1.33 10.00 -0.75
C PRO A 120 0.08 9.16 -0.97
N GLN A 121 -1.03 9.62 -0.40
CA GLN A 121 -2.34 9.02 -0.67
C GLN A 121 -2.88 9.58 -1.98
N ILE A 122 -3.08 8.73 -2.96
CA ILE A 122 -3.68 9.10 -4.24
C ILE A 122 -4.80 8.12 -4.61
N SER A 123 -5.83 8.60 -5.27
CA SER A 123 -6.89 7.73 -5.75
C SER A 123 -6.39 6.76 -6.82
N PHE A 124 -7.07 5.63 -6.98
CA PHE A 124 -6.74 4.66 -8.01
C PHE A 124 -6.72 5.27 -9.42
N ASN A 125 -7.68 6.15 -9.71
CA ASN A 125 -7.72 6.84 -11.01
C ASN A 125 -6.50 7.78 -11.22
N GLN A 126 -6.08 8.52 -10.19
CA GLN A 126 -4.85 9.34 -10.25
C GLN A 126 -3.61 8.46 -10.45
N PHE A 127 -3.56 7.31 -9.79
CA PHE A 127 -2.47 6.35 -9.99
C PHE A 127 -2.40 5.85 -11.44
N LEU A 128 -3.53 5.47 -12.06
CA LEU A 128 -3.58 5.04 -13.45
C LEU A 128 -3.22 6.18 -14.42
N GLN A 129 -3.60 7.42 -14.12
CA GLN A 129 -3.18 8.59 -14.90
C GLN A 129 -1.67 8.81 -14.80
N THR A 130 -1.09 8.64 -13.61
CA THR A 130 0.37 8.72 -13.42
C THR A 130 1.07 7.64 -14.22
N LEU A 131 0.54 6.41 -14.21
CA LEU A 131 1.09 5.30 -14.97
C LEU A 131 1.04 5.54 -16.48
N ALA A 132 -0.08 6.07 -17.00
CA ALA A 132 -0.23 6.45 -18.40
C ALA A 132 0.72 7.59 -18.80
N TRP A 133 0.90 8.57 -17.92
CA TRP A 133 1.84 9.67 -18.14
C TRP A 133 3.30 9.16 -18.17
N LEU A 134 3.67 8.29 -17.25
CA LEU A 134 5.00 7.67 -17.26
C LEU A 134 5.21 6.83 -18.52
N HIS A 135 4.20 6.06 -18.95
CA HIS A 135 4.27 5.31 -20.19
C HIS A 135 4.56 6.21 -21.40
N LEU A 136 3.85 7.35 -21.50
CA LEU A 136 4.14 8.35 -22.54
C LEU A 136 5.58 8.87 -22.45
N CYS A 137 6.10 9.12 -21.25
CA CYS A 137 7.49 9.60 -21.08
C CYS A 137 8.54 8.57 -21.54
N PHE A 138 8.29 7.28 -21.36
CA PHE A 138 9.24 6.23 -21.68
C PHE A 138 9.10 5.69 -23.10
N ASN A 139 7.87 5.61 -23.64
CA ASN A 139 7.56 4.96 -24.90
C ASN A 139 7.09 5.93 -26.00
N ASP A 140 6.93 7.21 -25.67
CA ASP A 140 6.37 8.24 -26.59
C ASP A 140 5.00 7.85 -27.16
N GLU A 141 4.27 7.00 -26.43
CA GLU A 141 2.96 6.48 -26.82
C GLU A 141 1.89 7.00 -25.87
N TYR A 142 0.87 7.67 -26.42
CA TYR A 142 -0.31 8.09 -25.67
C TYR A 142 -1.31 6.95 -25.53
N ILE A 143 -1.72 6.67 -24.30
CA ILE A 143 -2.79 5.71 -23.99
C ILE A 143 -3.96 6.41 -23.29
N SER A 144 -5.18 6.04 -23.68
CA SER A 144 -6.39 6.45 -22.96
C SER A 144 -6.60 5.54 -21.74
N VAL A 145 -6.57 6.11 -20.55
CA VAL A 145 -6.70 5.35 -19.27
C VAL A 145 -7.98 4.49 -19.26
N GLY A 146 -9.12 5.07 -19.67
CA GLY A 146 -10.41 4.36 -19.68
C GLY A 146 -10.41 3.15 -20.60
N GLN A 147 -9.87 3.28 -21.82
CA GLN A 147 -9.84 2.22 -22.81
C GLN A 147 -8.75 1.17 -22.51
N HIS A 148 -7.54 1.64 -22.17
CA HIS A 148 -6.41 0.75 -21.93
C HIS A 148 -6.63 -0.19 -20.74
N PHE A 149 -7.12 0.36 -19.61
CA PHE A 149 -7.35 -0.40 -18.38
C PHE A 149 -8.79 -0.94 -18.24
N ASN A 150 -9.63 -0.84 -19.28
CA ASN A 150 -11.02 -1.34 -19.31
C ASN A 150 -11.87 -0.83 -18.13
N LEU A 151 -11.71 0.43 -17.72
CA LEU A 151 -12.42 1.02 -16.58
C LEU A 151 -13.95 1.15 -16.79
N GLU A 152 -14.45 0.89 -18.01
CA GLU A 152 -15.88 0.87 -18.31
C GLU A 152 -16.62 -0.26 -17.57
N ASN A 153 -15.92 -1.30 -17.14
CA ASN A 153 -16.44 -2.34 -16.24
C ASN A 153 -16.28 -1.92 -14.77
N THR A 154 -17.01 -0.92 -14.37
CA THR A 154 -17.01 -0.25 -13.05
C THR A 154 -17.25 -1.19 -11.84
N SER A 155 -17.62 -2.45 -12.06
CA SER A 155 -17.84 -3.43 -10.99
C SER A 155 -16.57 -3.73 -10.17
N ILE A 156 -15.41 -3.77 -10.80
CA ILE A 156 -14.15 -4.11 -10.11
C ILE A 156 -13.75 -3.04 -9.10
N ILE A 157 -13.85 -1.76 -9.47
CA ILE A 157 -13.47 -0.64 -8.58
C ILE A 157 -14.44 -0.52 -7.41
N SER A 158 -15.75 -0.76 -7.64
CA SER A 158 -16.75 -0.75 -6.57
C SER A 158 -16.62 -1.95 -5.65
N GLU A 159 -16.24 -3.14 -6.15
CA GLU A 159 -15.98 -4.31 -5.32
C GLU A 159 -14.73 -4.11 -4.44
N PHE A 160 -13.63 -3.59 -4.97
CA PHE A 160 -12.44 -3.29 -4.17
C PHE A 160 -12.69 -2.21 -3.13
N SER A 161 -13.43 -1.16 -3.48
CA SER A 161 -13.82 -0.11 -2.53
C SER A 161 -14.73 -0.67 -1.42
N ASN A 162 -15.68 -1.54 -1.76
CA ASN A 162 -16.58 -2.17 -0.81
C ASN A 162 -15.87 -3.22 0.06
N VAL A 163 -14.98 -4.04 -0.51
CA VAL A 163 -14.18 -5.01 0.25
C VAL A 163 -13.25 -4.29 1.22
N HIS A 164 -12.59 -3.22 0.78
CA HIS A 164 -11.72 -2.43 1.65
C HIS A 164 -12.51 -1.71 2.75
N SER A 165 -13.65 -1.11 2.42
CA SER A 165 -14.55 -0.48 3.41
C SER A 165 -15.07 -1.48 4.42
N ASN A 166 -15.49 -2.68 3.98
CA ASN A 166 -15.97 -3.73 4.85
C ASN A 166 -14.87 -4.31 5.74
N GLN A 167 -13.64 -4.48 5.22
CA GLN A 167 -12.51 -4.96 6.02
C GLN A 167 -12.06 -3.93 7.05
N VAL A 168 -12.06 -2.64 6.71
CA VAL A 168 -11.78 -1.57 7.67
C VAL A 168 -12.87 -1.45 8.73
N MET A 169 -14.14 -1.63 8.35
CA MET A 169 -15.25 -1.69 9.32
C MET A 169 -15.16 -2.91 10.22
N ASN A 170 -14.93 -4.10 9.66
CA ASN A 170 -14.75 -5.34 10.45
C ASN A 170 -13.55 -5.25 11.38
N ALA A 171 -12.41 -4.69 10.93
CA ALA A 171 -11.25 -4.49 11.80
C ALA A 171 -11.51 -3.46 12.91
N LYS A 172 -12.30 -2.42 12.65
CA LYS A 172 -12.76 -1.47 13.69
C LYS A 172 -13.75 -2.12 14.64
N GLU A 173 -14.65 -2.95 14.14
CA GLU A 173 -15.58 -3.72 14.97
C GLU A 173 -14.83 -4.74 15.85
N GLU A 174 -13.86 -5.49 15.30
CA GLU A 174 -13.04 -6.42 16.07
C GLU A 174 -12.21 -5.70 17.15
N GLN A 175 -11.63 -4.54 16.86
CA GLN A 175 -10.94 -3.72 17.87
C GLN A 175 -11.91 -3.20 18.92
N HIS A 176 -13.13 -2.84 18.54
CA HIS A 176 -14.16 -2.41 19.49
C HIS A 176 -14.62 -3.57 20.38
N PHE A 177 -14.82 -4.76 19.82
CA PHE A 177 -15.16 -5.98 20.57
C PHE A 177 -14.02 -6.40 21.49
N HIS A 178 -12.76 -6.38 21.05
CA HIS A 178 -11.62 -6.71 21.91
C HIS A 178 -11.48 -5.75 23.08
N ASN A 179 -11.63 -4.46 22.88
CA ASN A 179 -11.58 -3.46 23.93
C ASN A 179 -12.76 -3.61 24.91
N THR A 180 -13.96 -3.90 24.40
CA THR A 180 -15.16 -4.14 25.21
C THR A 180 -15.01 -5.41 26.03
N TYR A 181 -14.51 -6.50 25.46
CA TYR A 181 -14.29 -7.77 26.15
C TYR A 181 -13.25 -7.66 27.27
N HIS A 182 -12.11 -7.00 27.02
CA HIS A 182 -11.11 -6.73 28.05
C HIS A 182 -11.65 -5.83 29.17
N PHE A 183 -12.50 -4.89 28.82
CA PHE A 183 -13.16 -4.03 29.79
C PHE A 183 -14.15 -4.82 30.66
N GLU A 184 -14.99 -5.64 30.04
CA GLU A 184 -15.94 -6.50 30.77
C GLU A 184 -15.22 -7.47 31.72
N GLN A 185 -14.11 -8.08 31.31
CA GLN A 185 -13.30 -8.94 32.14
C GLN A 185 -12.71 -8.19 33.37
N LYS A 186 -12.18 -6.99 33.14
CA LYS A 186 -11.68 -6.16 34.23
C LYS A 186 -12.79 -5.74 35.20
N LEU A 187 -13.95 -5.38 34.69
CA LEU A 187 -15.11 -5.02 35.47
C LEU A 187 -15.58 -6.19 36.35
N LEU A 188 -15.67 -7.39 35.74
CA LEU A 188 -16.00 -8.61 36.50
C LEU A 188 -14.96 -8.92 37.58
N GLN A 189 -13.68 -8.69 37.32
CA GLN A 189 -12.61 -8.88 38.28
C GLN A 189 -12.71 -7.90 39.45
N TYR A 190 -13.07 -6.62 39.24
CA TYR A 190 -13.32 -5.64 40.28
C TYR A 190 -14.55 -6.00 41.09
N ILE A 191 -15.63 -6.48 40.46
CA ILE A 191 -16.83 -6.95 41.15
C ILE A 191 -16.51 -8.15 42.06
N GLN A 192 -15.77 -9.15 41.53
CA GLN A 192 -15.37 -10.34 42.29
C GLN A 192 -14.48 -10.01 43.50
N ASN A 193 -13.62 -9.00 43.35
CA ASN A 193 -12.72 -8.54 44.44
C ASN A 193 -13.35 -7.54 45.40
N GLY A 194 -14.58 -7.11 45.16
CA GLY A 194 -15.26 -6.11 45.99
C GLY A 194 -14.64 -4.71 45.87
N ASP A 195 -13.92 -4.41 44.81
CA ASP A 195 -13.19 -3.17 44.58
C ASP A 195 -14.13 -2.06 44.03
N VAL A 196 -14.94 -1.53 44.93
CA VAL A 196 -15.97 -0.52 44.65
C VAL A 196 -15.35 0.77 44.09
N GLU A 197 -14.13 1.12 44.51
CA GLU A 197 -13.47 2.36 44.11
C GLU A 197 -13.10 2.34 42.63
N ASN A 198 -12.59 1.24 42.12
CA ASN A 198 -12.25 1.06 40.69
C ASN A 198 -13.49 0.83 39.82
N ILE A 199 -14.57 0.26 40.36
CA ILE A 199 -15.84 0.14 39.65
C ILE A 199 -16.42 1.53 39.36
N VAL A 200 -16.35 2.47 40.28
CA VAL A 200 -16.89 3.82 40.11
C VAL A 200 -16.04 4.72 39.20
N LYS A 201 -14.73 4.51 39.18
CA LYS A 201 -13.81 5.29 38.30
C LYS A 201 -13.87 4.88 36.82
N HIS A 202 -14.20 3.63 36.50
CA HIS A 202 -14.21 3.12 35.15
C HIS A 202 -15.27 3.69 34.20
N PRO A 203 -16.52 3.99 34.61
CA PRO A 203 -17.53 4.59 33.74
C PRO A 203 -17.13 5.95 33.17
N LEU A 204 -16.32 6.73 33.90
CA LEU A 204 -15.86 8.04 33.42
C LEU A 204 -14.82 7.97 32.29
N GLN A 205 -14.14 6.86 32.14
CA GLN A 205 -13.21 6.66 31.03
C GLN A 205 -13.95 6.28 29.70
N ILE A 206 -15.09 5.60 29.79
CA ILE A 206 -15.89 5.20 28.62
C ILE A 206 -16.45 6.42 27.89
N ILE A 207 -16.95 7.41 28.62
CA ILE A 207 -17.53 8.63 28.05
C ILE A 207 -16.47 9.46 27.30
N ARG A 208 -15.21 9.39 27.72
CA ARG A 208 -14.10 10.12 27.07
C ARG A 208 -13.63 9.51 25.74
N TRP A 209 -13.91 8.23 25.49
CA TRP A 209 -13.54 7.52 24.24
C TRP A 209 -14.66 7.49 23.20
N SER A 210 -15.90 7.84 23.60
CA SER A 210 -17.05 7.87 22.68
C SER A 210 -17.22 9.19 21.95
N TYR A 211 -16.47 10.24 22.31
CA TYR A 211 -16.57 11.60 21.79
C TYR A 211 -15.23 12.20 21.34
N GLY A 212 -14.20 11.39 21.07
CA GLY A 212 -12.90 11.80 20.58
C GLY A 212 -12.60 11.29 19.18
#